data_77ec275bd0b29e6fd548a927ba578ea5
#
_entry.id   77ec275bd0b29e6fd548a927ba578ea5
#
_cell.length_a   1.000
_cell.length_b   1.000
_cell.length_c   1.000
_cell.angle_alpha   90.00
_cell.angle_beta   90.00
_cell.angle_gamma   90.00
#
_symmetry.space_group_name_H-M   'P 1'
#
loop_
_entity.id
_entity.type
_entity.pdbx_description
1 polymer ?
#
loop_
_entity_poly.entity_id
_entity_poly.type
_entity_poly.pdbx_seq_one_letter_code
_entity_poly.pdbx_strand_id
1 'polypeptide(L)'
;MKLSIAVILLTSVPGWLLAQDTTRISLLFAGDVMGHDSQIASAYDPVTNTYDYASCFQFMRPYVESADIAIANLEVTLAGPPYKGYPQFSSPDALALALKDMGFDALVTANNHCIDRGKQGLERTIEILDNLGIAHTGTFVDTVSRMNDSPLIIEKNGFTLALLNYTYGTNGIAIPKNSIVNLLDTALM
;
A
#
# COMPACT_ATOMS: atom_id res chain seq x y z
N MET A 1 40.46 45.89 -61.68
CA MET A 1 39.77 44.70 -61.14
C MET A 1 39.92 44.76 -59.63
N LYS A 2 38.85 45.15 -58.90
CA LYS A 2 38.88 45.28 -57.42
C LYS A 2 38.23 43.99 -56.86
N LEU A 3 39.00 43.21 -56.11
CA LEU A 3 38.58 42.01 -55.47
C LEU A 3 37.94 42.38 -54.12
N SER A 4 36.65 42.23 -53.97
CA SER A 4 35.96 42.41 -52.69
C SER A 4 35.95 41.09 -51.94
N ILE A 5 36.63 41.09 -50.78
CA ILE A 5 36.61 39.93 -49.87
C ILE A 5 35.43 40.14 -48.92
N ALA A 6 34.41 39.27 -49.02
CA ALA A 6 33.34 39.21 -48.04
C ALA A 6 33.76 38.37 -46.84
N VAL A 7 33.88 38.97 -45.68
CA VAL A 7 34.13 38.26 -44.41
C VAL A 7 32.77 37.89 -43.83
N ILE A 8 32.49 36.58 -43.82
CA ILE A 8 31.30 36.01 -43.14
C ILE A 8 31.67 35.80 -41.66
N LEU A 9 31.15 36.65 -40.77
CA LEU A 9 31.23 36.44 -39.34
C LEU A 9 30.22 35.37 -38.95
N LEU A 10 30.67 34.12 -38.67
CA LEU A 10 29.86 33.13 -37.99
C LEU A 10 29.75 33.50 -36.50
N THR A 11 28.63 34.11 -36.12
CA THR A 11 28.31 34.27 -34.71
C THR A 11 27.81 32.92 -34.18
N SER A 12 28.66 32.19 -33.44
CA SER A 12 28.24 31.07 -32.66
C SER A 12 27.34 31.55 -31.52
N VAL A 13 26.03 31.37 -31.65
CA VAL A 13 25.11 31.56 -30.54
C VAL A 13 25.39 30.38 -29.57
N PRO A 14 25.82 30.64 -28.32
CA PRO A 14 25.94 29.58 -27.34
C PRO A 14 24.54 29.02 -27.09
N GLY A 15 24.24 27.83 -27.62
CA GLY A 15 23.05 27.09 -27.28
C GLY A 15 23.14 26.80 -25.79
N TRP A 16 22.33 27.47 -24.98
CA TRP A 16 22.10 27.09 -23.60
C TRP A 16 21.43 25.73 -23.64
N LEU A 17 22.21 24.67 -23.40
CA LEU A 17 21.68 23.37 -23.08
C LEU A 17 20.99 23.53 -21.72
N LEU A 18 19.68 23.81 -21.75
CA LEU A 18 18.84 23.70 -20.56
C LEU A 18 18.87 22.21 -20.21
N ALA A 19 19.67 21.85 -19.21
CA ALA A 19 19.55 20.56 -18.57
C ALA A 19 18.11 20.46 -18.07
N GLN A 20 17.36 19.51 -18.62
CA GLN A 20 15.99 19.25 -18.17
C GLN A 20 16.13 18.57 -16.80
N ASP A 21 15.81 19.30 -15.73
CA ASP A 21 15.72 18.71 -14.39
C ASP A 21 14.67 17.62 -14.43
N THR A 22 15.12 16.37 -14.34
CA THR A 22 14.21 15.22 -14.26
C THR A 22 13.94 14.92 -12.80
N THR A 23 12.70 15.14 -12.37
CA THR A 23 12.24 14.65 -11.08
C THR A 23 11.90 13.15 -11.19
N ARG A 24 12.29 12.38 -10.21
CA ARG A 24 12.04 10.93 -10.16
C ARG A 24 11.35 10.58 -8.85
N ILE A 25 10.55 9.53 -8.90
CA ILE A 25 9.94 8.90 -7.73
C ILE A 25 10.12 7.39 -7.85
N SER A 26 10.49 6.75 -6.77
CA SER A 26 10.62 5.29 -6.66
C SER A 26 9.43 4.72 -5.90
N LEU A 27 8.78 3.71 -6.47
CA LEU A 27 7.66 3.00 -5.87
C LEU A 27 8.06 1.56 -5.61
N LEU A 28 7.82 1.07 -4.39
CA LEU A 28 7.98 -0.32 -4.02
C LEU A 28 6.61 -0.93 -3.79
N PHE A 29 6.34 -2.04 -4.45
CA PHE A 29 5.15 -2.85 -4.22
C PHE A 29 5.59 -4.19 -3.65
N ALA A 30 5.21 -4.46 -2.40
CA ALA A 30 5.31 -5.79 -1.83
C ALA A 30 4.02 -6.58 -2.15
N GLY A 31 4.14 -7.90 -2.22
CA GLY A 31 2.99 -8.79 -2.39
C GLY A 31 2.16 -8.94 -1.12
N ASP A 32 1.60 -10.15 -0.95
CA ASP A 32 0.65 -10.46 0.10
C ASP A 32 1.34 -10.60 1.46
N VAL A 33 0.90 -9.80 2.40
CA VAL A 33 1.26 -9.91 3.81
C VAL A 33 0.22 -10.78 4.49
N MET A 34 0.62 -12.00 4.80
CA MET A 34 -0.24 -13.02 5.41
C MET A 34 0.25 -13.42 6.79
N GLY A 35 -0.65 -13.99 7.60
CA GLY A 35 -0.36 -14.48 8.95
C GLY A 35 -0.86 -15.91 9.14
N HIS A 36 -0.10 -16.92 8.70
CA HIS A 36 -0.42 -18.32 8.96
C HIS A 36 -0.17 -18.69 10.43
N ASP A 37 -0.80 -19.78 10.91
CA ASP A 37 -0.73 -20.21 12.32
C ASP A 37 0.71 -20.30 12.83
N SER A 38 1.64 -20.84 12.03
CA SER A 38 3.06 -20.93 12.41
C SER A 38 3.77 -19.58 12.53
N GLN A 39 3.39 -18.61 11.70
CA GLN A 39 3.95 -17.24 11.76
C GLN A 39 3.40 -16.52 12.99
N ILE A 40 2.11 -16.67 13.30
CA ILE A 40 1.49 -16.13 14.51
C ILE A 40 2.16 -16.72 15.76
N ALA A 41 2.33 -18.05 15.78
CA ALA A 41 2.99 -18.74 16.90
C ALA A 41 4.46 -18.31 17.05
N SER A 42 5.17 -18.09 15.94
CA SER A 42 6.58 -17.63 15.98
C SER A 42 6.73 -16.19 16.46
N ALA A 43 5.72 -15.35 16.26
CA ALA A 43 5.71 -13.97 16.72
C ALA A 43 5.31 -13.84 18.20
N TYR A 44 4.71 -14.88 18.80
CA TYR A 44 4.21 -14.81 20.16
C TYR A 44 5.32 -14.97 21.19
N ASP A 45 5.41 -14.01 22.12
CA ASP A 45 6.26 -14.10 23.31
C ASP A 45 5.40 -14.50 24.53
N PRO A 46 5.59 -15.70 25.08
CA PRO A 46 4.82 -16.17 26.23
C PRO A 46 5.20 -15.47 27.54
N VAL A 47 6.35 -14.80 27.62
CA VAL A 47 6.79 -14.09 28.82
C VAL A 47 6.06 -12.76 28.98
N THR A 48 5.95 -12.02 27.89
CA THR A 48 5.28 -10.71 27.87
C THR A 48 3.81 -10.81 27.46
N ASN A 49 3.36 -11.97 26.95
CA ASN A 49 2.04 -12.19 26.37
C ASN A 49 1.74 -11.20 25.22
N THR A 50 2.74 -10.94 24.38
CA THR A 50 2.67 -10.03 23.24
C THR A 50 3.08 -10.71 21.95
N TYR A 51 2.91 -10.01 20.82
CA TYR A 51 3.37 -10.48 19.51
C TYR A 51 4.40 -9.48 18.97
N ASP A 52 5.51 -10.00 18.43
CA ASP A 52 6.55 -9.22 17.76
C ASP A 52 6.86 -9.79 16.37
N TYR A 53 6.66 -8.97 15.35
CA TYR A 53 6.94 -9.29 13.96
C TYR A 53 8.20 -8.59 13.42
N ALA A 54 8.90 -7.78 14.21
CA ALA A 54 10.02 -6.97 13.74
C ALA A 54 11.14 -7.83 13.13
N SER A 55 11.42 -8.98 13.75
CA SER A 55 12.48 -9.88 13.29
C SER A 55 12.23 -10.51 11.93
N CYS A 56 10.95 -10.78 11.55
CA CYS A 56 10.65 -11.41 10.27
C CYS A 56 10.82 -10.43 9.10
N PHE A 57 10.77 -9.14 9.34
CA PHE A 57 10.89 -8.10 8.31
C PHE A 57 12.28 -7.44 8.24
N GLN A 58 13.21 -7.77 9.13
CA GLN A 58 14.50 -7.09 9.26
C GLN A 58 15.31 -7.01 7.96
N PHE A 59 15.25 -8.06 7.12
CA PHE A 59 15.99 -8.09 5.85
C PHE A 59 15.31 -7.32 4.73
N MET A 60 14.02 -7.04 4.85
CA MET A 60 13.25 -6.25 3.88
C MET A 60 13.30 -4.75 4.17
N ARG A 61 13.55 -4.36 5.41
CA ARG A 61 13.60 -2.97 5.85
C ARG A 61 14.44 -2.07 4.95
N PRO A 62 15.69 -2.38 4.57
CA PRO A 62 16.50 -1.49 3.74
C PRO A 62 15.86 -1.22 2.35
N TYR A 63 15.12 -2.17 1.81
CA TYR A 63 14.45 -2.00 0.52
C TYR A 63 13.22 -1.11 0.65
N VAL A 64 12.40 -1.32 1.70
CA VAL A 64 11.23 -0.51 1.98
C VAL A 64 11.62 0.95 2.25
N GLU A 65 12.60 1.18 3.14
CA GLU A 65 13.09 2.51 3.49
C GLU A 65 13.80 3.23 2.34
N SER A 66 14.29 2.51 1.32
CA SER A 66 14.94 3.12 0.15
C SER A 66 13.96 3.64 -0.90
N ALA A 67 12.70 3.23 -0.85
CA ALA A 67 11.66 3.71 -1.76
C ALA A 67 11.08 5.04 -1.28
N ASP A 68 10.65 5.87 -2.23
CA ASP A 68 9.92 7.09 -1.89
C ASP A 68 8.51 6.77 -1.37
N ILE A 69 7.89 5.72 -1.92
CA ILE A 69 6.60 5.20 -1.47
C ILE A 69 6.65 3.68 -1.49
N ALA A 70 6.29 3.04 -0.37
CA ALA A 70 6.20 1.60 -0.23
C ALA A 70 4.75 1.17 0.08
N ILE A 71 4.26 0.19 -0.66
CA ILE A 71 2.88 -0.30 -0.62
C ILE A 71 2.89 -1.82 -0.48
N ALA A 72 2.03 -2.39 0.38
CA ALA A 72 1.84 -3.83 0.52
C ALA A 72 0.36 -4.22 0.48
N ASN A 73 0.07 -5.47 0.11
CA ASN A 73 -1.27 -6.05 0.23
C ASN A 73 -1.43 -6.69 1.62
N LEU A 74 -2.31 -6.13 2.45
CA LEU A 74 -2.65 -6.73 3.75
C LEU A 74 -3.72 -7.81 3.53
N GLU A 75 -3.27 -9.06 3.34
CA GLU A 75 -4.15 -10.18 2.99
C GLU A 75 -4.61 -10.99 4.21
N VAL A 76 -4.95 -10.28 5.26
CA VAL A 76 -5.53 -10.80 6.49
C VAL A 76 -6.50 -9.80 7.09
N THR A 77 -7.40 -10.26 7.97
CA THR A 77 -8.13 -9.33 8.85
C THR A 77 -7.38 -9.13 10.16
N LEU A 78 -7.55 -7.97 10.78
CA LEU A 78 -7.12 -7.64 12.14
C LEU A 78 -8.32 -7.71 13.09
N ALA A 79 -8.98 -8.88 13.12
CA ALA A 79 -10.28 -9.05 13.79
C ALA A 79 -10.18 -9.25 15.31
N GLY A 80 -8.96 -9.29 15.85
CA GLY A 80 -8.72 -9.64 17.24
C GLY A 80 -8.72 -11.15 17.48
N PRO A 81 -8.52 -11.57 18.74
CA PRO A 81 -8.52 -13.01 19.08
C PRO A 81 -9.90 -13.67 18.92
N PRO A 82 -9.96 -15.00 18.65
CA PRO A 82 -8.80 -15.87 18.52
C PRO A 82 -8.08 -15.64 17.18
N TYR A 83 -6.77 -15.47 17.25
CA TYR A 83 -5.94 -15.36 16.05
C TYR A 83 -5.86 -16.67 15.32
N LYS A 84 -5.84 -16.61 13.98
CA LYS A 84 -5.97 -17.79 13.14
C LYS A 84 -5.37 -17.54 11.75
N GLY A 85 -4.67 -18.54 11.23
CA GLY A 85 -4.25 -18.62 9.84
C GLY A 85 -5.36 -19.14 8.92
N TYR A 86 -4.95 -19.87 7.88
CA TYR A 86 -5.85 -20.45 6.89
C TYR A 86 -6.95 -21.32 7.54
N PRO A 87 -8.19 -21.34 7.03
CA PRO A 87 -8.65 -20.63 5.81
C PRO A 87 -9.24 -19.23 6.06
N GLN A 88 -9.44 -18.83 7.30
CA GLN A 88 -10.05 -17.54 7.67
C GLN A 88 -9.13 -16.79 8.64
N PHE A 89 -8.37 -15.87 8.06
CA PHE A 89 -7.30 -15.19 8.76
C PHE A 89 -7.80 -14.16 9.79
N SER A 90 -7.15 -14.16 10.94
CA SER A 90 -7.18 -13.06 11.91
C SER A 90 -5.80 -12.93 12.53
N SER A 91 -5.07 -11.89 12.19
CA SER A 91 -3.72 -11.63 12.70
C SER A 91 -3.72 -10.65 13.87
N PRO A 92 -2.71 -10.72 14.76
CA PRO A 92 -2.50 -9.70 15.78
C PRO A 92 -2.25 -8.31 15.17
N ASP A 93 -2.71 -7.26 15.83
CA ASP A 93 -2.51 -5.86 15.42
C ASP A 93 -1.03 -5.50 15.31
N ALA A 94 -0.18 -6.19 16.05
CA ALA A 94 1.28 -6.09 15.99
C ALA A 94 1.85 -6.33 14.57
N LEU A 95 1.13 -7.08 13.71
CA LEU A 95 1.52 -7.25 12.32
C LEU A 95 1.46 -5.92 11.56
N ALA A 96 0.34 -5.19 11.68
CA ALA A 96 0.19 -3.89 11.04
C ALA A 96 1.17 -2.85 11.63
N LEU A 97 1.38 -2.88 12.95
CA LEU A 97 2.38 -2.02 13.60
C LEU A 97 3.77 -2.27 13.03
N ALA A 98 4.17 -3.54 12.88
CA ALA A 98 5.47 -3.88 12.32
C ALA A 98 5.64 -3.42 10.86
N LEU A 99 4.57 -3.47 10.05
CA LEU A 99 4.60 -2.93 8.68
C LEU A 99 4.78 -1.40 8.68
N LYS A 100 4.08 -0.70 9.56
CA LYS A 100 4.26 0.76 9.75
C LYS A 100 5.71 1.07 10.16
N ASP A 101 6.21 0.40 11.17
CA ASP A 101 7.56 0.63 11.70
C ASP A 101 8.65 0.27 10.68
N MET A 102 8.34 -0.59 9.73
CA MET A 102 9.22 -0.94 8.62
C MET A 102 9.26 0.15 7.53
N GLY A 103 8.28 1.07 7.51
CA GLY A 103 8.25 2.20 6.59
C GLY A 103 7.26 2.05 5.43
N PHE A 104 6.29 1.12 5.48
CA PHE A 104 5.22 1.12 4.49
C PHE A 104 4.35 2.35 4.63
N ASP A 105 4.15 3.06 3.52
CA ASP A 105 3.32 4.28 3.44
C ASP A 105 1.84 3.95 3.30
N ALA A 106 1.51 2.86 2.58
CA ALA A 106 0.12 2.47 2.37
C ALA A 106 -0.05 0.94 2.35
N LEU A 107 -1.23 0.49 2.79
CA LEU A 107 -1.67 -0.90 2.69
C LEU A 107 -2.93 -0.99 1.83
N VAL A 108 -2.92 -1.89 0.83
CA VAL A 108 -4.13 -2.19 0.07
C VAL A 108 -4.86 -3.35 0.72
N THR A 109 -6.19 -3.27 0.78
CA THR A 109 -7.03 -4.16 1.60
C THR A 109 -8.09 -4.93 0.81
N ALA A 110 -8.36 -4.60 -0.48
CA ALA A 110 -9.25 -5.41 -1.29
C ALA A 110 -8.51 -6.63 -1.82
N ASN A 111 -8.76 -7.77 -1.19
CA ASN A 111 -8.27 -9.10 -1.54
C ASN A 111 -9.33 -10.14 -1.17
N ASN A 112 -9.08 -11.41 -1.48
CA ASN A 112 -10.05 -12.48 -1.23
C ASN A 112 -10.20 -12.83 0.27
N HIS A 113 -9.31 -12.34 1.15
CA HIS A 113 -9.34 -12.56 2.60
C HIS A 113 -9.83 -11.35 3.41
N CYS A 114 -10.18 -10.25 2.76
CA CYS A 114 -10.52 -8.99 3.43
C CYS A 114 -11.79 -9.05 4.33
N ILE A 115 -12.63 -10.08 4.17
CA ILE A 115 -13.82 -10.30 4.99
C ILE A 115 -13.86 -11.67 5.67
N ASP A 116 -12.73 -12.30 5.88
CA ASP A 116 -12.64 -13.63 6.52
C ASP A 116 -13.32 -13.71 7.90
N ARG A 117 -13.38 -12.58 8.59
CA ARG A 117 -14.06 -12.44 9.89
C ARG A 117 -15.32 -11.57 9.80
N GLY A 118 -15.93 -11.54 8.60
CA GLY A 118 -17.19 -10.84 8.34
C GLY A 118 -17.07 -9.33 8.56
N LYS A 119 -18.20 -8.70 8.88
CA LYS A 119 -18.30 -7.26 9.07
C LYS A 119 -17.36 -6.75 10.16
N GLN A 120 -17.37 -7.39 11.32
CA GLN A 120 -16.54 -6.98 12.45
C GLN A 120 -15.05 -7.02 12.12
N GLY A 121 -14.60 -8.05 11.38
CA GLY A 121 -13.20 -8.17 10.97
C GLY A 121 -12.80 -7.06 10.00
N LEU A 122 -13.63 -6.75 9.01
CA LEU A 122 -13.38 -5.68 8.06
C LEU A 122 -13.33 -4.31 8.76
N GLU A 123 -14.36 -3.96 9.54
CA GLU A 123 -14.44 -2.67 10.22
C GLU A 123 -13.30 -2.48 11.22
N ARG A 124 -12.97 -3.53 12.00
CA ARG A 124 -11.85 -3.46 12.94
C ARG A 124 -10.50 -3.35 12.22
N THR A 125 -10.32 -3.99 11.08
CA THR A 125 -9.10 -3.84 10.29
C THR A 125 -8.90 -2.38 9.87
N ILE A 126 -9.95 -1.73 9.35
CA ILE A 126 -9.92 -0.31 8.99
C ILE A 126 -9.61 0.55 10.22
N GLU A 127 -10.32 0.33 11.34
CA GLU A 127 -10.09 1.07 12.60
C GLU A 127 -8.62 0.97 13.08
N ILE A 128 -8.02 -0.22 13.01
CA ILE A 128 -6.61 -0.40 13.41
C ILE A 128 -5.67 0.36 12.48
N LEU A 129 -5.90 0.32 11.16
CA LEU A 129 -5.09 1.07 10.21
C LEU A 129 -5.21 2.58 10.42
N ASP A 130 -6.43 3.08 10.64
CA ASP A 130 -6.70 4.49 10.98
C ASP A 130 -5.98 4.90 12.26
N ASN A 131 -6.11 4.11 13.33
CA ASN A 131 -5.47 4.38 14.63
C ASN A 131 -3.94 4.38 14.55
N LEU A 132 -3.38 3.54 13.68
CA LEU A 132 -1.96 3.53 13.39
C LEU A 132 -1.53 4.66 12.44
N GLY A 133 -2.48 5.36 11.79
CA GLY A 133 -2.19 6.36 10.78
C GLY A 133 -1.55 5.78 9.53
N ILE A 134 -1.94 4.56 9.14
CA ILE A 134 -1.50 3.91 7.90
C ILE A 134 -2.52 4.21 6.81
N ALA A 135 -2.08 4.85 5.72
CA ALA A 135 -2.96 5.06 4.58
C ALA A 135 -3.42 3.72 3.99
N HIS A 136 -4.69 3.59 3.66
CA HIS A 136 -5.21 2.34 3.10
C HIS A 136 -6.35 2.58 2.12
N THR A 137 -6.60 1.60 1.25
CA THR A 137 -7.70 1.63 0.28
C THR A 137 -8.07 0.22 -0.16
N GLY A 138 -9.30 0.07 -0.67
CA GLY A 138 -9.81 -1.18 -1.21
C GLY A 138 -11.04 -1.70 -0.47
N THR A 139 -11.10 -1.53 0.86
CA THR A 139 -12.27 -1.84 1.70
C THR A 139 -12.70 -0.62 2.50
N PHE A 140 -14.00 -0.47 2.74
CA PHE A 140 -14.57 0.69 3.40
C PHE A 140 -15.75 0.29 4.29
N VAL A 141 -15.96 1.04 5.37
CA VAL A 141 -17.07 0.80 6.31
C VAL A 141 -18.42 1.11 5.69
N ASP A 142 -18.45 2.05 4.73
CA ASP A 142 -19.67 2.43 4.02
C ASP A 142 -19.37 3.13 2.67
N THR A 143 -20.43 3.54 1.97
CA THR A 143 -20.34 4.24 0.69
C THR A 143 -19.72 5.64 0.84
N VAL A 144 -19.93 6.31 1.97
CA VAL A 144 -19.43 7.68 2.17
C VAL A 144 -17.91 7.66 2.31
N SER A 145 -17.38 6.75 3.15
CA SER A 145 -15.93 6.58 3.29
C SER A 145 -15.29 6.18 1.96
N ARG A 146 -15.93 5.27 1.20
CA ARG A 146 -15.42 4.95 -0.15
C ARG A 146 -15.37 6.16 -1.08
N MET A 147 -16.39 7.01 -1.09
CA MET A 147 -16.42 8.21 -1.95
C MET A 147 -15.34 9.22 -1.59
N ASN A 148 -14.98 9.31 -0.32
CA ASN A 148 -13.95 10.22 0.17
C ASN A 148 -12.53 9.69 -0.04
N ASP A 149 -12.34 8.37 0.14
CA ASP A 149 -11.02 7.76 0.30
C ASP A 149 -10.61 6.85 -0.89
N SER A 150 -11.41 6.84 -1.99
CA SER A 150 -11.08 6.09 -3.21
C SER A 150 -11.24 6.95 -4.46
N PRO A 151 -10.18 7.12 -5.26
CA PRO A 151 -8.83 6.55 -5.09
C PRO A 151 -8.07 7.14 -3.90
N LEU A 152 -7.18 6.38 -3.29
CA LEU A 152 -6.24 6.94 -2.31
C LEU A 152 -5.22 7.82 -3.03
N ILE A 153 -5.18 9.09 -2.67
CA ILE A 153 -4.24 10.06 -3.25
C ILE A 153 -3.00 10.17 -2.36
N ILE A 154 -1.83 10.00 -2.96
CA ILE A 154 -0.53 10.14 -2.29
C ILE A 154 0.26 11.23 -3.02
N GLU A 155 0.69 12.25 -2.28
CA GLU A 155 1.54 13.31 -2.79
C GLU A 155 2.96 13.14 -2.27
N LYS A 156 3.93 13.02 -3.18
CA LYS A 156 5.33 12.83 -2.83
C LYS A 156 6.25 13.40 -3.90
N ASN A 157 7.26 14.17 -3.50
CA ASN A 157 8.31 14.68 -4.41
C ASN A 157 7.77 15.43 -5.64
N GLY A 158 6.63 16.12 -5.51
CA GLY A 158 5.95 16.82 -6.60
C GLY A 158 5.12 15.96 -7.54
N PHE A 159 4.95 14.68 -7.22
CA PHE A 159 4.01 13.78 -7.89
C PHE A 159 2.73 13.64 -7.10
N THR A 160 1.61 13.54 -7.81
CA THR A 160 0.31 13.14 -7.27
C THR A 160 -0.03 11.78 -7.84
N LEU A 161 -0.14 10.77 -6.99
CA LEU A 161 -0.44 9.39 -7.34
C LEU A 161 -1.83 9.02 -6.87
N ALA A 162 -2.59 8.33 -7.72
CA ALA A 162 -3.87 7.75 -7.37
C ALA A 162 -3.72 6.23 -7.25
N LEU A 163 -3.82 5.71 -6.03
CA LEU A 163 -3.76 4.27 -5.76
C LEU A 163 -5.16 3.68 -5.80
N LEU A 164 -5.35 2.69 -6.67
CA LEU A 164 -6.58 1.92 -6.82
C LEU A 164 -6.30 0.46 -6.47
N ASN A 165 -7.22 -0.15 -5.71
CA ASN A 165 -7.13 -1.55 -5.33
C ASN A 165 -8.48 -2.23 -5.47
N TYR A 166 -8.49 -3.38 -6.15
CA TYR A 166 -9.67 -4.19 -6.43
C TYR A 166 -9.35 -5.67 -6.27
N THR A 167 -10.37 -6.46 -5.91
CA THR A 167 -10.27 -7.93 -5.88
C THR A 167 -11.32 -8.57 -6.78
N TYR A 168 -11.06 -9.78 -7.24
CA TYR A 168 -12.01 -10.57 -8.03
C TYR A 168 -13.14 -11.17 -7.19
N GLY A 169 -12.95 -11.26 -5.87
CA GLY A 169 -13.94 -11.87 -4.97
C GLY A 169 -13.43 -12.02 -3.55
N THR A 170 -14.24 -12.66 -2.72
CA THR A 170 -14.06 -12.77 -1.28
C THR A 170 -14.20 -14.22 -0.79
N ASN A 171 -13.61 -15.17 -1.54
CA ASN A 171 -13.65 -16.61 -1.25
C ASN A 171 -15.07 -17.16 -1.02
N GLY A 172 -16.07 -16.58 -1.71
CA GLY A 172 -17.47 -16.98 -1.58
C GLY A 172 -18.17 -16.48 -0.31
N ILE A 173 -17.51 -15.71 0.52
CA ILE A 173 -18.11 -15.05 1.68
C ILE A 173 -18.86 -13.81 1.18
N ALA A 174 -20.15 -13.69 1.53
CA ALA A 174 -20.96 -12.55 1.14
C ALA A 174 -20.45 -11.24 1.79
N ILE A 175 -20.33 -10.17 0.98
CA ILE A 175 -19.97 -8.85 1.51
C ILE A 175 -21.05 -8.38 2.48
N PRO A 176 -20.70 -8.01 3.71
CA PRO A 176 -21.65 -7.57 4.72
C PRO A 176 -22.42 -6.33 4.28
N LYS A 177 -23.68 -6.24 4.69
CA LYS A 177 -24.52 -5.08 4.39
C LYS A 177 -23.85 -3.79 4.91
N ASN A 178 -23.83 -2.78 4.07
CA ASN A 178 -23.22 -1.45 4.24
C ASN A 178 -21.70 -1.41 4.14
N SER A 179 -20.97 -2.53 4.31
CA SER A 179 -19.53 -2.55 4.05
C SER A 179 -19.27 -2.60 2.54
N ILE A 180 -18.17 -2.03 2.10
CA ILE A 180 -17.77 -1.99 0.71
C ILE A 180 -16.43 -2.69 0.53
N VAL A 181 -16.36 -3.56 -0.47
CA VAL A 181 -15.12 -4.11 -1.02
C VAL A 181 -15.08 -3.73 -2.49
N ASN A 182 -14.00 -3.16 -2.95
CA ASN A 182 -13.83 -2.86 -4.37
C ASN A 182 -13.67 -4.17 -5.15
N LEU A 183 -14.73 -4.57 -5.82
CA LEU A 183 -14.71 -5.74 -6.71
C LEU A 183 -14.38 -5.33 -8.15
N LEU A 184 -13.63 -6.18 -8.84
CA LEU A 184 -13.46 -6.08 -10.29
C LEU A 184 -14.80 -6.37 -10.94
N ASP A 185 -15.40 -5.34 -11.51
CA ASP A 185 -16.59 -5.47 -12.32
C ASP A 185 -16.21 -5.33 -13.79
N THR A 186 -16.11 -6.47 -14.47
CA THR A 186 -15.73 -6.52 -15.90
C THR A 186 -16.75 -5.87 -16.81
N ALA A 187 -17.97 -5.58 -16.32
CA ALA A 187 -18.97 -4.85 -17.07
C ALA A 187 -18.73 -3.33 -17.07
N LEU A 188 -17.91 -2.83 -16.13
CA LEU A 188 -17.54 -1.42 -16.01
C LEU A 188 -16.14 -1.11 -16.57
N MET A 189 -15.40 -2.12 -17.00
CA MET A 189 -14.10 -1.99 -17.66
C MET A 189 -14.23 -1.98 -19.18
#